data_271c9b3e814adfc24c83a34e576abb62
#
_entry.id   271c9b3e814adfc24c83a34e576abb62
#
_cell.length_a   1.000
_cell.length_b   1.000
_cell.length_c   1.000
_cell.angle_alpha   90.00
_cell.angle_beta   90.00
_cell.angle_gamma   90.00
#
_symmetry.space_group_name_H-M   'P 1'
#
loop_
_entity.id
_entity.type
_entity.pdbx_description
1 polymer ?
#
loop_
_entity_poly.entity_id
_entity_poly.type
_entity_poly.pdbx_seq_one_letter_code
_entity_poly.pdbx_strand_id
1 'polypeptide(L)'
;MKYLNRMLITLTASLFLAGPAMLYAAADVESGFLPDYTRLKDDADHPGSKDWINPEVKLGHFDAIIIDPVTVHLSPGLVKNGARPDPALLNEVTDYFHDALVREFKKQKWNVVDAAGDNVVRYRAAITGISEEGGLSSNPLSYMPAVFVLRTASGKNSEKAHIFMESYYADSVTGQTIGEVMQAATGKSVSGDQITLDNIKGAVDKWAKKAAEGFTKARNAQM
;
A
#
# COMPACT_ATOMS: atom_id res chain seq x y z
N MET A 1 52.25 24.26 46.95
CA MET A 1 51.01 23.57 47.36
C MET A 1 49.97 23.83 46.26
N LYS A 2 49.76 22.85 45.39
CA LYS A 2 48.79 22.93 44.30
C LYS A 2 47.95 21.65 44.38
N TYR A 3 46.70 21.82 44.76
CA TYR A 3 45.72 20.71 44.80
C TYR A 3 45.15 20.50 43.38
N LEU A 4 45.38 19.29 42.86
CA LEU A 4 44.89 18.84 41.57
C LEU A 4 43.54 18.13 41.80
N ASN A 5 42.45 18.78 41.45
CA ASN A 5 41.09 18.22 41.49
C ASN A 5 40.89 17.28 40.29
N ARG A 6 40.83 15.98 40.55
CA ARG A 6 40.44 14.96 39.59
C ARG A 6 38.88 14.88 39.56
N MET A 7 38.28 15.40 38.53
CA MET A 7 36.87 15.25 38.25
C MET A 7 36.63 13.91 37.54
N LEU A 8 36.02 12.97 38.26
CA LEU A 8 35.59 11.68 37.74
C LEU A 8 34.30 11.90 36.95
N ILE A 9 34.37 11.78 35.61
CA ILE A 9 33.17 11.74 34.74
C ILE A 9 32.71 10.28 34.68
N THR A 10 31.65 9.95 35.41
CA THR A 10 30.93 8.68 35.26
C THR A 10 30.03 8.73 34.05
N LEU A 11 30.44 8.05 32.97
CA LEU A 11 29.65 7.85 31.77
C LEU A 11 28.63 6.74 32.05
N THR A 12 27.39 7.09 32.34
CA THR A 12 26.28 6.12 32.42
C THR A 12 25.84 5.76 31.01
N ALA A 13 26.25 4.60 30.54
CA ALA A 13 25.76 4.00 29.34
C ALA A 13 24.30 3.56 29.57
N SER A 14 23.35 4.34 29.11
CA SER A 14 21.93 3.95 29.04
C SER A 14 21.75 2.95 27.89
N LEU A 15 21.69 1.67 28.25
CA LEU A 15 21.36 0.59 27.33
C LEU A 15 19.88 0.69 27.01
N PHE A 16 19.53 1.29 25.85
CA PHE A 16 18.19 1.21 25.31
C PHE A 16 17.91 -0.23 24.87
N LEU A 17 17.24 -0.98 25.73
CA LEU A 17 16.57 -2.22 25.37
C LEU A 17 15.38 -1.84 24.47
N ALA A 18 15.61 -1.73 23.16
CA ALA A 18 14.53 -1.76 22.18
C ALA A 18 13.93 -3.18 22.21
N GLY A 19 12.83 -3.31 22.93
CA GLY A 19 12.12 -4.57 23.08
C GLY A 19 11.51 -5.05 21.77
N PRO A 20 11.12 -6.34 21.66
CA PRO A 20 10.59 -6.98 20.45
C PRO A 20 9.18 -6.50 20.03
N ALA A 21 8.67 -5.42 20.62
CA ALA A 21 7.33 -4.88 20.35
C ALA A 21 7.16 -4.32 18.93
N MET A 22 8.23 -3.95 18.24
CA MET A 22 8.14 -3.41 16.87
C MET A 22 7.88 -4.46 15.79
N LEU A 23 8.26 -5.72 16.01
CA LEU A 23 8.09 -6.80 15.01
C LEU A 23 6.64 -7.33 14.92
N TYR A 24 5.90 -7.28 16.04
CA TYR A 24 4.50 -7.74 16.04
C TYR A 24 3.55 -6.78 15.33
N ALA A 25 3.94 -5.54 15.24
CA ALA A 25 3.11 -4.47 14.72
C ALA A 25 3.01 -4.48 13.18
N ALA A 26 4.09 -4.77 12.49
CA ALA A 26 4.09 -4.82 11.01
C ALA A 26 3.28 -6.02 10.48
N ALA A 27 3.36 -7.17 11.13
CA ALA A 27 2.68 -8.39 10.71
C ALA A 27 1.13 -8.32 10.75
N ASP A 28 0.56 -7.44 11.59
CA ASP A 28 -0.91 -7.30 11.69
C ASP A 28 -1.53 -6.51 10.51
N VAL A 29 -0.72 -5.79 9.74
CA VAL A 29 -1.18 -5.01 8.57
C VAL A 29 -0.98 -5.78 7.26
N GLU A 30 -0.04 -6.71 7.24
CA GLU A 30 0.25 -7.56 6.10
C GLU A 30 -0.94 -8.51 5.84
N SER A 31 -1.46 -8.49 4.61
CA SER A 31 -2.59 -9.35 4.24
C SER A 31 -2.16 -10.76 3.84
N GLY A 32 -0.88 -10.96 3.56
CA GLY A 32 -0.33 -12.18 2.98
C GLY A 32 -0.46 -12.23 1.46
N PHE A 33 -0.86 -11.14 0.81
CA PHE A 33 -1.00 -11.07 -0.65
C PHE A 33 0.33 -10.83 -1.37
N LEU A 34 1.20 -9.98 -0.83
CA LEU A 34 2.50 -9.68 -1.46
C LEU A 34 3.48 -10.84 -1.28
N PRO A 35 4.35 -11.09 -2.29
CA PRO A 35 5.41 -12.08 -2.20
C PRO A 35 6.41 -11.86 -1.06
N ASP A 36 6.78 -10.59 -0.76
CA ASP A 36 7.80 -10.30 0.25
C ASP A 36 7.69 -8.88 0.82
N TYR A 37 7.11 -8.73 2.00
CA TYR A 37 6.95 -7.44 2.69
C TYR A 37 8.26 -6.84 3.22
N THR A 38 9.30 -7.66 3.39
CA THR A 38 10.57 -7.21 3.99
C THR A 38 11.35 -6.25 3.11
N ARG A 39 11.04 -6.23 1.81
CA ARG A 39 11.68 -5.35 0.81
C ARG A 39 11.07 -3.96 0.75
N LEU A 40 9.83 -3.81 1.20
CA LEU A 40 9.09 -2.56 1.10
C LEU A 40 9.75 -1.43 1.89
N LYS A 41 9.83 -0.26 1.28
CA LYS A 41 10.32 0.99 1.87
C LYS A 41 9.24 2.06 1.79
N ASP A 42 9.28 3.00 2.74
CA ASP A 42 8.37 4.14 2.68
C ASP A 42 8.62 4.95 1.40
N ASP A 43 7.54 5.22 0.66
CA ASP A 43 7.57 6.10 -0.51
C ASP A 43 7.58 7.56 -0.05
N ALA A 44 8.72 8.24 -0.23
CA ALA A 44 8.90 9.62 0.19
C ALA A 44 7.98 10.61 -0.55
N ASP A 45 7.64 10.28 -1.80
CA ASP A 45 6.79 11.13 -2.67
C ASP A 45 5.29 10.88 -2.41
N HIS A 46 4.96 9.73 -1.79
CA HIS A 46 3.58 9.31 -1.55
C HIS A 46 3.36 8.83 -0.11
N PRO A 47 3.21 9.75 0.84
CA PRO A 47 2.93 9.40 2.23
C PRO A 47 1.72 8.46 2.36
N GLY A 48 1.88 7.35 3.08
CA GLY A 48 0.87 6.29 3.19
C GLY A 48 1.08 5.14 2.21
N SER A 49 2.16 5.18 1.45
CA SER A 49 2.58 4.10 0.56
C SER A 49 3.93 3.54 0.96
N LYS A 50 4.10 2.26 0.70
CA LYS A 50 5.40 1.58 0.70
C LYS A 50 5.55 0.88 -0.63
N ASP A 51 6.74 0.91 -1.18
CA ASP A 51 7.04 0.26 -2.44
C ASP A 51 8.43 -0.36 -2.48
N TRP A 52 8.59 -1.21 -3.46
CA TRP A 52 9.88 -1.78 -3.84
C TRP A 52 9.87 -2.09 -5.33
N ILE A 53 10.98 -1.80 -6.01
CA ILE A 53 11.21 -2.17 -7.40
C ILE A 53 12.48 -3.01 -7.47
N ASN A 54 12.42 -4.13 -8.19
CA ASN A 54 13.55 -5.02 -8.38
C ASN A 54 14.61 -4.35 -9.28
N PRO A 55 15.80 -4.03 -8.75
CA PRO A 55 16.83 -3.35 -9.52
C PRO A 55 17.48 -4.24 -10.59
N GLU A 56 17.28 -5.56 -10.52
CA GLU A 56 17.89 -6.52 -11.46
C GLU A 56 17.03 -6.73 -12.71
N VAL A 57 15.74 -6.33 -12.68
CA VAL A 57 14.82 -6.51 -13.79
C VAL A 57 14.88 -5.32 -14.74
N LYS A 58 15.15 -5.60 -16.01
CA LYS A 58 15.08 -4.58 -17.06
C LYS A 58 13.64 -4.47 -17.56
N LEU A 59 13.05 -3.29 -17.44
CA LEU A 59 11.65 -3.05 -17.80
C LEU A 59 11.43 -2.73 -19.28
N GLY A 60 12.48 -2.27 -19.98
CA GLY A 60 12.36 -1.72 -21.33
C GLY A 60 11.84 -2.69 -22.40
N HIS A 61 11.90 -4.00 -22.16
CA HIS A 61 11.42 -5.01 -23.13
C HIS A 61 9.92 -5.33 -22.98
N PHE A 62 9.27 -4.94 -21.87
CA PHE A 62 7.84 -5.18 -21.70
C PHE A 62 7.03 -4.16 -22.50
N ASP A 63 6.08 -4.64 -23.31
CA ASP A 63 5.15 -3.82 -24.09
C ASP A 63 3.68 -4.22 -23.92
N ALA A 64 3.43 -5.34 -23.28
CA ALA A 64 2.11 -5.86 -22.99
C ALA A 64 1.92 -6.16 -21.48
N ILE A 65 0.67 -6.17 -21.04
CA ILE A 65 0.32 -6.40 -19.65
C ILE A 65 -0.93 -7.27 -19.52
N ILE A 66 -0.86 -8.24 -18.61
CA ILE A 66 -2.03 -8.94 -18.06
C ILE A 66 -2.44 -8.19 -16.79
N ILE A 67 -3.70 -7.87 -16.67
CA ILE A 67 -4.27 -7.32 -15.44
C ILE A 67 -5.21 -8.39 -14.88
N ASP A 68 -4.76 -9.07 -13.82
CA ASP A 68 -5.60 -10.10 -13.18
C ASP A 68 -6.82 -9.44 -12.50
N PRO A 69 -7.94 -10.15 -12.34
CA PRO A 69 -9.05 -9.67 -11.52
C PRO A 69 -8.57 -9.23 -10.14
N VAL A 70 -9.02 -8.06 -9.67
CA VAL A 70 -8.69 -7.58 -8.33
C VAL A 70 -9.35 -8.49 -7.29
N THR A 71 -8.61 -8.89 -6.27
CA THR A 71 -9.07 -9.82 -5.23
C THR A 71 -9.25 -9.13 -3.88
N VAL A 72 -9.79 -9.85 -2.90
CA VAL A 72 -9.93 -9.37 -1.51
C VAL A 72 -9.08 -10.23 -0.60
N HIS A 73 -8.13 -9.59 0.08
CA HIS A 73 -7.25 -10.20 1.08
C HIS A 73 -7.23 -9.35 2.34
N LEU A 74 -8.27 -9.48 3.18
CA LEU A 74 -8.40 -8.63 4.36
C LEU A 74 -7.27 -8.87 5.35
N SER A 75 -6.57 -7.80 5.70
CA SER A 75 -5.50 -7.84 6.71
C SER A 75 -6.07 -8.23 8.08
N PRO A 76 -5.47 -9.23 8.77
CA PRO A 76 -5.98 -9.72 10.05
C PRO A 76 -6.13 -8.64 11.12
N GLY A 77 -5.20 -7.69 11.17
CA GLY A 77 -5.24 -6.58 12.12
C GLY A 77 -6.41 -5.62 11.87
N LEU A 78 -6.73 -5.33 10.59
CA LEU A 78 -7.87 -4.49 10.24
C LEU A 78 -9.20 -5.18 10.61
N VAL A 79 -9.33 -6.48 10.37
CA VAL A 79 -10.50 -7.27 10.73
C VAL A 79 -10.69 -7.34 12.25
N LYS A 80 -9.62 -7.57 13.02
CA LYS A 80 -9.66 -7.58 14.50
C LYS A 80 -10.12 -6.24 15.07
N ASN A 81 -9.77 -5.13 14.41
CA ASN A 81 -10.13 -3.78 14.84
C ASN A 81 -11.51 -3.32 14.34
N GLY A 82 -12.34 -4.24 13.83
CA GLY A 82 -13.74 -3.97 13.47
C GLY A 82 -13.96 -3.59 12.00
N ALA A 83 -12.91 -3.52 11.16
CA ALA A 83 -13.07 -3.32 9.73
C ALA A 83 -13.70 -4.56 9.08
N ARG A 84 -15.02 -4.53 8.93
CA ARG A 84 -15.82 -5.59 8.28
C ARG A 84 -16.64 -4.98 7.15
N PRO A 85 -15.99 -4.73 6.00
CA PRO A 85 -16.69 -4.17 4.85
C PRO A 85 -17.76 -5.15 4.35
N ASP A 86 -18.87 -4.59 3.84
CA ASP A 86 -19.93 -5.36 3.21
C ASP A 86 -19.36 -6.17 2.03
N PRO A 87 -19.62 -7.49 1.93
CA PRO A 87 -19.20 -8.30 0.80
C PRO A 87 -19.69 -7.78 -0.55
N ALA A 88 -20.89 -7.21 -0.62
CA ALA A 88 -21.40 -6.60 -1.86
C ALA A 88 -20.56 -5.39 -2.26
N LEU A 89 -20.21 -4.52 -1.32
CA LEU A 89 -19.30 -3.40 -1.55
C LEU A 89 -17.92 -3.88 -2.02
N LEU A 90 -17.38 -4.94 -1.40
CA LEU A 90 -16.07 -5.48 -1.80
C LEU A 90 -16.08 -5.93 -3.26
N ASN A 91 -17.11 -6.64 -3.71
CA ASN A 91 -17.25 -7.06 -5.10
C ASN A 91 -17.34 -5.84 -6.04
N GLU A 92 -18.19 -4.87 -5.70
CA GLU A 92 -18.34 -3.65 -6.50
C GLU A 92 -17.00 -2.88 -6.63
N VAL A 93 -16.23 -2.80 -5.54
CA VAL A 93 -14.93 -2.12 -5.52
C VAL A 93 -13.90 -2.87 -6.35
N THR A 94 -13.82 -4.20 -6.23
CA THR A 94 -12.84 -5.00 -6.99
C THR A 94 -13.11 -4.94 -8.49
N ASP A 95 -14.37 -5.04 -8.92
CA ASP A 95 -14.75 -4.92 -10.31
C ASP A 95 -14.44 -3.52 -10.86
N TYR A 96 -14.82 -2.48 -10.11
CA TYR A 96 -14.53 -1.10 -10.50
C TYR A 96 -13.01 -0.85 -10.60
N PHE A 97 -12.22 -1.39 -9.66
CA PHE A 97 -10.77 -1.21 -9.67
C PHE A 97 -10.12 -1.91 -10.85
N HIS A 98 -10.54 -3.14 -11.16
CA HIS A 98 -10.07 -3.85 -12.35
C HIS A 98 -10.34 -3.03 -13.63
N ASP A 99 -11.55 -2.54 -13.81
CA ASP A 99 -11.91 -1.71 -14.97
C ASP A 99 -11.12 -0.41 -15.04
N ALA A 100 -10.87 0.21 -13.87
CA ALA A 100 -10.06 1.41 -13.80
C ALA A 100 -8.59 1.15 -14.22
N LEU A 101 -8.00 0.04 -13.77
CA LEU A 101 -6.66 -0.38 -14.17
C LEU A 101 -6.57 -0.61 -15.69
N VAL A 102 -7.48 -1.41 -16.25
CA VAL A 102 -7.52 -1.68 -17.68
C VAL A 102 -7.62 -0.37 -18.48
N ARG A 103 -8.50 0.53 -18.05
CA ARG A 103 -8.67 1.85 -18.67
C ARG A 103 -7.39 2.69 -18.63
N GLU A 104 -6.74 2.77 -17.47
CA GLU A 104 -5.57 3.63 -17.28
C GLU A 104 -4.34 3.05 -18.02
N PHE A 105 -4.10 1.74 -18.01
CA PHE A 105 -3.03 1.13 -18.80
C PHE A 105 -3.24 1.31 -20.30
N LYS A 106 -4.47 1.17 -20.82
CA LYS A 106 -4.79 1.47 -22.22
C LYS A 106 -4.52 2.93 -22.59
N LYS A 107 -4.79 3.89 -21.69
CA LYS A 107 -4.44 5.31 -21.90
C LYS A 107 -2.94 5.52 -22.03
N GLN A 108 -2.12 4.73 -21.31
CA GLN A 108 -0.67 4.72 -21.41
C GLN A 108 -0.14 3.91 -22.61
N LYS A 109 -1.03 3.46 -23.50
CA LYS A 109 -0.73 2.68 -24.71
C LYS A 109 -0.14 1.29 -24.45
N TRP A 110 -0.43 0.72 -23.30
CA TRP A 110 -0.12 -0.69 -23.05
C TRP A 110 -1.07 -1.60 -23.84
N ASN A 111 -0.52 -2.68 -24.42
CA ASN A 111 -1.31 -3.76 -24.96
C ASN A 111 -1.81 -4.64 -23.81
N VAL A 112 -3.10 -4.52 -23.46
CA VAL A 112 -3.71 -5.36 -22.42
C VAL A 112 -4.12 -6.68 -23.05
N VAL A 113 -3.53 -7.78 -22.55
CA VAL A 113 -3.66 -9.14 -23.09
C VAL A 113 -4.07 -10.14 -22.01
N ASP A 114 -4.52 -11.32 -22.42
CA ASP A 114 -4.93 -12.41 -21.51
C ASP A 114 -3.92 -13.55 -21.45
N ALA A 115 -2.92 -13.58 -22.34
CA ALA A 115 -1.95 -14.66 -22.44
C ALA A 115 -0.55 -14.20 -22.01
N ALA A 116 0.16 -15.08 -21.28
CA ALA A 116 1.55 -14.87 -20.92
C ALA A 116 2.47 -14.89 -22.16
N GLY A 117 3.59 -14.17 -22.10
CA GLY A 117 4.60 -14.09 -23.14
C GLY A 117 5.86 -13.39 -22.65
N ASP A 118 6.94 -13.48 -23.44
CA ASP A 118 8.28 -12.99 -23.05
C ASP A 118 8.36 -11.48 -22.81
N ASN A 119 7.45 -10.71 -23.41
CA ASN A 119 7.36 -9.26 -23.27
C ASN A 119 6.14 -8.80 -22.47
N VAL A 120 5.49 -9.73 -21.74
CA VAL A 120 4.25 -9.50 -21.01
C VAL A 120 4.52 -9.42 -19.51
N VAL A 121 4.17 -8.30 -18.90
CA VAL A 121 4.11 -8.17 -17.44
C VAL A 121 2.73 -8.59 -16.92
N ARG A 122 2.66 -9.19 -15.75
CA ARG A 122 1.41 -9.49 -15.03
C ARG A 122 1.27 -8.57 -13.84
N TYR A 123 0.16 -7.87 -13.75
CA TYR A 123 -0.21 -7.03 -12.62
C TYR A 123 -1.30 -7.69 -11.78
N ARG A 124 -1.06 -7.76 -10.49
CA ARG A 124 -2.00 -8.28 -9.50
C ARG A 124 -2.26 -7.25 -8.42
N ALA A 125 -3.51 -7.13 -7.99
CA ALA A 125 -3.92 -6.23 -6.94
C ALA A 125 -4.96 -6.88 -6.02
N ALA A 126 -4.94 -6.47 -4.75
CA ALA A 126 -5.91 -6.87 -3.76
C ALA A 126 -6.36 -5.68 -2.91
N ILE A 127 -7.64 -5.64 -2.57
CA ILE A 127 -8.17 -4.79 -1.50
C ILE A 127 -7.90 -5.52 -0.18
N THR A 128 -7.17 -4.87 0.73
CA THR A 128 -6.75 -5.46 2.00
C THR A 128 -7.50 -4.91 3.19
N GLY A 129 -8.32 -3.87 2.97
CA GLY A 129 -9.24 -3.34 3.99
C GLY A 129 -10.02 -2.12 3.49
N ILE A 130 -11.21 -1.96 4.05
CA ILE A 130 -12.03 -0.75 3.95
C ILE A 130 -12.55 -0.47 5.36
N SER A 131 -12.44 0.76 5.84
CA SER A 131 -12.90 1.15 7.18
C SER A 131 -13.37 2.59 7.22
N GLU A 132 -14.13 2.94 8.25
CA GLU A 132 -14.48 4.32 8.61
C GLU A 132 -13.49 4.88 9.63
N GLU A 133 -13.30 6.21 9.60
CA GLU A 133 -12.53 6.93 10.62
C GLU A 133 -13.31 6.86 11.95
N GLY A 134 -12.86 6.10 12.91
CA GLY A 134 -13.54 5.86 14.20
C GLY A 134 -13.77 4.38 14.49
N GLY A 135 -13.93 3.53 13.49
CA GLY A 135 -13.95 2.08 13.63
C GLY A 135 -12.58 1.47 13.93
N LEU A 136 -11.52 2.25 13.79
CA LEU A 136 -10.14 1.86 14.14
C LEU A 136 -9.84 2.32 15.59
N SER A 137 -10.61 1.81 16.54
CA SER A 137 -10.36 2.01 17.95
C SER A 137 -8.99 1.49 18.35
N SER A 138 -8.16 2.43 18.82
CA SER A 138 -6.86 2.21 19.46
C SER A 138 -5.82 1.42 18.64
N ASN A 139 -5.15 2.16 17.73
CA ASN A 139 -3.78 1.88 17.27
C ASN A 139 -3.49 1.07 16.00
N PRO A 140 -4.33 1.02 14.95
CA PRO A 140 -3.81 0.67 13.63
C PRO A 140 -2.97 1.80 13.01
N LEU A 141 -3.11 3.03 13.53
CA LEU A 141 -2.35 4.21 13.07
C LEU A 141 -0.86 4.17 13.40
N SER A 142 -0.42 3.29 14.31
CA SER A 142 1.02 3.11 14.58
C SER A 142 1.76 2.40 13.43
N TYR A 143 1.03 1.81 12.48
CA TYR A 143 1.58 1.12 11.30
C TYR A 143 1.49 1.94 10.02
N MET A 144 0.76 3.05 10.08
CA MET A 144 0.67 3.99 8.98
C MET A 144 1.78 5.03 9.11
N PRO A 145 2.37 5.51 8.01
CA PRO A 145 3.34 6.58 8.06
C PRO A 145 2.82 7.76 8.88
N ALA A 146 3.69 8.39 9.68
CA ALA A 146 3.33 9.45 10.64
C ALA A 146 2.49 10.60 10.03
N VAL A 147 2.59 10.84 8.72
CA VAL A 147 1.81 11.83 7.98
C VAL A 147 0.32 11.49 7.91
N PHE A 148 -0.04 10.21 7.91
CA PHE A 148 -1.44 9.79 7.91
C PHE A 148 -2.09 10.02 9.28
N VAL A 149 -1.35 9.74 10.35
CA VAL A 149 -1.78 9.98 11.74
C VAL A 149 -2.04 11.47 12.02
N LEU A 150 -1.20 12.38 11.49
CA LEU A 150 -1.35 13.81 11.68
C LEU A 150 -2.60 14.42 11.00
N ARG A 151 -3.08 13.81 9.91
CA ARG A 151 -4.29 14.28 9.21
C ARG A 151 -5.58 13.83 9.87
N THR A 152 -5.59 12.68 10.53
CA THR A 152 -6.75 12.16 11.25
C THR A 152 -6.93 12.84 12.60
N ALA A 153 -5.87 13.32 13.24
CA ALA A 153 -5.90 14.02 14.53
C ALA A 153 -6.48 15.44 14.50
N SER A 154 -6.80 16.00 13.33
CA SER A 154 -7.25 17.40 13.19
C SER A 154 -8.75 17.64 13.44
N GLY A 155 -9.42 16.80 14.21
CA GLY A 155 -10.58 17.14 15.04
C GLY A 155 -11.82 17.76 14.36
N LYS A 156 -12.11 17.49 13.08
CA LYS A 156 -13.41 17.83 12.47
C LYS A 156 -14.16 16.53 12.20
N ASN A 157 -15.27 16.36 12.89
CA ASN A 157 -16.19 15.22 12.88
C ASN A 157 -16.84 14.97 11.51
N SER A 158 -16.09 14.57 10.51
CA SER A 158 -16.62 13.90 9.34
C SER A 158 -15.90 12.57 9.21
N GLU A 159 -16.59 11.50 9.54
CA GLU A 159 -16.11 10.15 9.31
C GLU A 159 -15.76 10.01 7.82
N LYS A 160 -14.54 9.59 7.54
CA LYS A 160 -14.07 9.39 6.17
C LYS A 160 -13.85 7.91 5.93
N ALA A 161 -14.14 7.47 4.73
CA ALA A 161 -13.78 6.13 4.30
C ALA A 161 -12.25 6.01 4.14
N HIS A 162 -11.70 4.91 4.59
CA HIS A 162 -10.32 4.52 4.34
C HIS A 162 -10.31 3.23 3.54
N ILE A 163 -9.43 3.15 2.55
CA ILE A 163 -9.23 1.95 1.75
C ILE A 163 -7.75 1.59 1.74
N PHE A 164 -7.46 0.30 1.81
CA PHE A 164 -6.13 -0.28 1.82
C PHE A 164 -6.00 -1.24 0.65
N MET A 165 -4.87 -1.20 -0.03
CA MET A 165 -4.58 -2.12 -1.11
C MET A 165 -3.12 -2.54 -1.14
N GLU A 166 -2.89 -3.72 -1.69
CA GLU A 166 -1.59 -4.25 -2.05
C GLU A 166 -1.59 -4.63 -3.53
N SER A 167 -0.45 -4.46 -4.18
CA SER A 167 -0.31 -4.86 -5.58
C SER A 167 1.14 -5.22 -5.91
N TYR A 168 1.33 -6.03 -6.95
CA TYR A 168 2.64 -6.31 -7.48
C TYR A 168 2.63 -6.57 -8.98
N TYR A 169 3.80 -6.37 -9.59
CA TYR A 169 4.11 -6.72 -10.97
C TYR A 169 5.03 -7.92 -10.98
N ALA A 170 4.81 -8.84 -11.90
CA ALA A 170 5.67 -9.98 -12.13
C ALA A 170 5.86 -10.22 -13.63
N ASP A 171 6.97 -10.79 -14.02
CA ASP A 171 7.15 -11.37 -15.35
C ASP A 171 6.12 -12.49 -15.55
N SER A 172 5.37 -12.45 -16.65
CA SER A 172 4.22 -13.35 -16.84
C SER A 172 4.60 -14.80 -17.09
N VAL A 173 5.84 -15.06 -17.53
CA VAL A 173 6.36 -16.40 -17.83
C VAL A 173 7.11 -16.98 -16.64
N THR A 174 8.04 -16.22 -16.09
CA THR A 174 8.92 -16.68 -15.00
C THR A 174 8.32 -16.55 -13.63
N GLY A 175 7.35 -15.63 -13.45
CA GLY A 175 6.79 -15.26 -12.16
C GLY A 175 7.73 -14.40 -11.31
N GLN A 176 8.89 -13.97 -11.84
CA GLN A 176 9.81 -13.11 -11.11
C GLN A 176 9.14 -11.80 -10.74
N THR A 177 9.16 -11.44 -9.45
CA THR A 177 8.60 -10.19 -8.96
C THR A 177 9.42 -9.00 -9.47
N ILE A 178 8.73 -8.05 -10.08
CA ILE A 178 9.30 -6.83 -10.67
C ILE A 178 9.18 -5.66 -9.69
N GLY A 179 8.05 -5.56 -8.98
CA GLY A 179 7.81 -4.52 -8.00
C GLY A 179 6.59 -4.81 -7.15
N GLU A 180 6.58 -4.27 -5.95
CA GLU A 180 5.55 -4.43 -4.94
C GLU A 180 5.14 -3.09 -4.37
N VAL A 181 3.86 -2.93 -4.07
CA VAL A 181 3.31 -1.69 -3.52
C VAL A 181 2.26 -2.02 -2.47
N MET A 182 2.33 -1.32 -1.35
CA MET A 182 1.34 -1.31 -0.28
C MET A 182 0.87 0.13 -0.09
N GLN A 183 -0.44 0.38 -0.17
CA GLN A 183 -0.98 1.73 -0.13
C GLN A 183 -2.21 1.83 0.77
N ALA A 184 -2.34 3.01 1.39
CA ALA A 184 -3.56 3.43 2.06
C ALA A 184 -4.02 4.77 1.49
N ALA A 185 -5.32 4.96 1.37
CA ALA A 185 -5.89 6.24 0.96
C ALA A 185 -7.16 6.58 1.73
N THR A 186 -7.39 7.87 1.87
CA THR A 186 -8.62 8.43 2.43
C THR A 186 -9.55 8.80 1.29
N GLY A 187 -10.78 8.31 1.36
CA GLY A 187 -11.87 8.65 0.46
C GLY A 187 -12.62 9.91 0.88
N LYS A 188 -13.85 10.03 0.43
CA LYS A 188 -14.78 11.09 0.82
C LYS A 188 -15.38 10.80 2.20
N SER A 189 -16.02 11.82 2.79
CA SER A 189 -16.83 11.66 4.00
C SER A 189 -17.97 10.67 3.76
N VAL A 190 -18.21 9.83 4.75
CA VAL A 190 -19.33 8.90 4.77
C VAL A 190 -20.57 9.67 5.21
N SER A 191 -21.67 9.51 4.47
CA SER A 191 -22.99 10.06 4.80
C SER A 191 -23.92 8.90 5.08
N GLY A 192 -24.33 8.73 6.32
CA GLY A 192 -25.11 7.59 6.78
C GLY A 192 -24.25 6.50 7.42
N ASP A 193 -24.81 5.30 7.58
CA ASP A 193 -24.23 4.24 8.39
C ASP A 193 -23.34 3.27 7.59
N GLN A 194 -23.13 3.51 6.29
CA GLN A 194 -22.41 2.58 5.42
C GLN A 194 -21.50 3.29 4.42
N ILE A 195 -20.29 2.73 4.23
CA ILE A 195 -19.39 3.10 3.14
C ILE A 195 -19.98 2.58 1.83
N THR A 196 -19.91 3.41 0.79
CA THR A 196 -20.28 3.07 -0.59
C THR A 196 -19.09 3.19 -1.53
N LEU A 197 -19.19 2.64 -2.75
CA LEU A 197 -18.16 2.84 -3.78
C LEU A 197 -17.88 4.34 -4.02
N ASP A 198 -18.89 5.20 -4.00
CA ASP A 198 -18.70 6.65 -4.24
C ASP A 198 -17.79 7.31 -3.20
N ASN A 199 -17.76 6.81 -1.96
CA ASN A 199 -16.86 7.33 -0.93
C ASN A 199 -15.38 7.04 -1.26
N ILE A 200 -15.06 5.93 -1.92
CA ILE A 200 -13.69 5.45 -2.15
C ILE A 200 -13.26 5.49 -3.62
N LYS A 201 -14.20 5.64 -4.55
CA LYS A 201 -13.97 5.66 -6.01
C LYS A 201 -12.81 6.57 -6.43
N GLY A 202 -12.74 7.79 -5.89
CA GLY A 202 -11.67 8.72 -6.21
C GLY A 202 -10.28 8.26 -5.75
N ALA A 203 -10.18 7.45 -4.70
CA ALA A 203 -8.93 6.82 -4.28
C ALA A 203 -8.53 5.71 -5.25
N VAL A 204 -9.48 4.86 -5.64
CA VAL A 204 -9.28 3.78 -6.61
C VAL A 204 -8.84 4.31 -7.97
N ASP A 205 -9.50 5.37 -8.49
CA ASP A 205 -9.10 6.02 -9.75
C ASP A 205 -7.66 6.57 -9.69
N LYS A 206 -7.27 7.18 -8.57
CA LYS A 206 -5.90 7.69 -8.37
C LYS A 206 -4.89 6.56 -8.35
N TRP A 207 -5.20 5.44 -7.70
CA TRP A 207 -4.30 4.29 -7.65
C TRP A 207 -4.13 3.65 -9.02
N ALA A 208 -5.22 3.41 -9.77
CA ALA A 208 -5.16 2.87 -11.12
C ALA A 208 -4.29 3.76 -12.04
N LYS A 209 -4.51 5.08 -11.96
CA LYS A 209 -3.71 6.05 -12.71
C LYS A 209 -2.23 6.00 -12.32
N LYS A 210 -1.91 6.01 -11.02
CA LYS A 210 -0.52 5.95 -10.54
C LYS A 210 0.18 4.66 -10.95
N ALA A 211 -0.51 3.51 -10.85
CA ALA A 211 0.04 2.23 -11.27
C ALA A 211 0.44 2.26 -12.75
N ALA A 212 -0.47 2.74 -13.62
CA ALA A 212 -0.21 2.79 -15.05
C ALA A 212 0.87 3.83 -15.42
N GLU A 213 0.80 5.04 -14.88
CA GLU A 213 1.77 6.11 -15.16
C GLU A 213 3.16 5.79 -14.59
N GLY A 214 3.22 5.31 -13.34
CA GLY A 214 4.47 4.98 -12.64
C GLY A 214 5.21 3.85 -13.34
N PHE A 215 4.53 2.75 -13.66
CA PHE A 215 5.15 1.63 -14.37
C PHE A 215 5.58 2.03 -15.79
N THR A 216 4.78 2.81 -16.52
CA THR A 216 5.13 3.33 -17.83
C THR A 216 6.37 4.22 -17.78
N LYS A 217 6.44 5.11 -16.79
CA LYS A 217 7.61 5.99 -16.57
C LYS A 217 8.87 5.17 -16.27
N ALA A 218 8.77 4.19 -15.38
CA ALA A 218 9.88 3.31 -15.02
C ALA A 218 10.39 2.50 -16.23
N ARG A 219 9.49 1.96 -17.05
CA ARG A 219 9.83 1.27 -18.31
C ARG A 219 10.56 2.21 -19.29
N ASN A 220 9.97 3.38 -19.56
CA ASN A 220 10.52 4.32 -20.55
C ASN A 220 11.89 4.88 -20.15
N ALA A 221 12.20 4.93 -18.85
CA ALA A 221 13.52 5.33 -18.37
C ALA A 221 14.62 4.28 -18.64
N GLN A 222 14.25 3.08 -19.06
CA GLN A 222 15.17 1.96 -19.34
C GLN A 222 15.19 1.56 -20.84
N MET A 223 14.46 2.27 -21.69
CA MET A 223 14.50 2.12 -23.17
C MET A 223 15.63 2.97 -23.76
#